data_e74145de1600fae2e402c9007225c8b0
#
_entry.id   e74145de1600fae2e402c9007225c8b0
#
_cell.length_a   1.000
_cell.length_b   1.000
_cell.length_c   1.000
_cell.angle_alpha   90.00
_cell.angle_beta   90.00
_cell.angle_gamma   90.00
#
_symmetry.space_group_name_H-M   'P 1'
#
loop_
_entity.id
_entity.type
_entity.pdbx_description
1 polymer ?
#
loop_
_entity_poly.entity_id
_entity_poly.type
_entity_poly.pdbx_seq_one_letter_code
_entity_poly.pdbx_strand_id
1 'polypeptide(L)'
;MKKVVPFAKARETSLYGSKAVGLGDATRQGLPVPPGVALSGDLVEAVASGDDKAIEKVLKAVAALSAPFAVRSSAVDEDSAAASFAGQHLTVLNVHSAADVTGAVREVWWSANSDAAISYRQRVGLFTRPSVGVVVQKLLNPDVAGVMFTEHPITGADERLIEASWGLGEAVVAGLVVPDQFRLDRSGRVLERKVGRKRIAIRSLPNGGTFEQQVPPAQVNQLCLDDAQLAALGELALRCEKIYGPRRDIEWALQDGKLYLLQCRAVTTGKARSGAPPPVPPPRDPVAALQRVELFAGMDRRQAEQIARLLKERPFKKGETVIVEGTGGAAFFIIDSGKATVSSKGVDIATLGPGNYFGEVALIDGGPRSATVTAATDLVCYGLTFWEFRPLVERNGTIAWRLLQALAKRLRSPSAGEKIH
;
A
#
# COMPACT_ATOMS: atom_id res chain seq x y z
N MET A 1 -15.70 -16.67 -12.19
CA MET A 1 -16.29 -17.58 -11.16
C MET A 1 -15.88 -17.11 -9.76
N LYS A 2 -16.87 -16.85 -8.89
CA LYS A 2 -16.64 -16.40 -7.49
C LYS A 2 -15.99 -17.52 -6.65
N LYS A 3 -14.64 -17.58 -6.59
CA LYS A 3 -13.89 -18.65 -5.91
C LYS A 3 -13.01 -18.12 -4.79
N VAL A 4 -12.93 -18.87 -3.70
CA VAL A 4 -11.91 -18.77 -2.66
C VAL A 4 -11.24 -20.11 -2.49
N VAL A 5 -9.90 -20.14 -2.45
CA VAL A 5 -9.12 -21.38 -2.38
C VAL A 5 -7.90 -21.22 -1.47
N PRO A 6 -7.44 -22.26 -0.76
CA PRO A 6 -6.12 -22.27 -0.13
C PRO A 6 -5.01 -22.01 -1.16
N PHE A 7 -3.88 -21.43 -0.76
CA PHE A 7 -2.78 -21.10 -1.67
C PHE A 7 -2.38 -22.26 -2.58
N ALA A 8 -2.23 -23.46 -2.05
CA ALA A 8 -1.84 -24.62 -2.83
C ALA A 8 -2.78 -24.93 -4.03
N LYS A 9 -4.01 -24.42 -4.03
CA LYS A 9 -4.99 -24.56 -5.11
C LYS A 9 -5.08 -23.35 -6.04
N ALA A 10 -4.40 -22.23 -5.73
CA ALA A 10 -4.32 -21.07 -6.62
C ALA A 10 -3.33 -21.35 -7.75
N ARG A 11 -3.82 -21.55 -8.99
CA ARG A 11 -3.01 -21.92 -10.16
C ARG A 11 -3.20 -20.99 -11.35
N GLU A 12 -4.29 -20.26 -11.41
CA GLU A 12 -4.69 -19.46 -12.56
C GLU A 12 -4.49 -17.97 -12.27
N THR A 13 -3.44 -17.39 -12.86
CA THR A 13 -3.12 -15.96 -12.69
C THR A 13 -4.27 -15.07 -13.12
N SER A 14 -4.99 -15.41 -14.18
CA SER A 14 -6.17 -14.69 -14.66
C SER A 14 -7.31 -14.62 -13.64
N LEU A 15 -7.39 -15.57 -12.71
CA LEU A 15 -8.42 -15.61 -11.66
C LEU A 15 -7.95 -15.01 -10.35
N TYR A 16 -6.71 -15.27 -9.92
CA TYR A 16 -6.24 -14.99 -8.57
C TYR A 16 -5.14 -13.94 -8.51
N GLY A 17 -4.58 -13.54 -9.67
CA GLY A 17 -3.42 -12.66 -9.76
C GLY A 17 -2.07 -13.36 -9.51
N SER A 18 -0.99 -12.69 -9.87
CA SER A 18 0.37 -13.24 -9.84
C SER A 18 0.86 -13.55 -8.43
N LYS A 19 0.59 -12.67 -7.45
CA LYS A 19 1.00 -12.89 -6.04
C LYS A 19 0.38 -14.16 -5.44
N ALA A 20 -0.93 -14.38 -5.64
CA ALA A 20 -1.62 -15.57 -5.14
C ALA A 20 -1.09 -16.86 -5.77
N VAL A 21 -0.84 -16.85 -7.08
CA VAL A 21 -0.29 -17.99 -7.79
C VAL A 21 1.15 -18.26 -7.35
N GLY A 22 1.98 -17.22 -7.22
CA GLY A 22 3.34 -17.34 -6.72
C GLY A 22 3.38 -17.96 -5.31
N LEU A 23 2.56 -17.48 -4.36
CA LEU A 23 2.45 -18.10 -3.03
C LEU A 23 1.93 -19.55 -3.12
N GLY A 24 1.04 -19.84 -4.07
CA GLY A 24 0.56 -21.19 -4.36
C GLY A 24 1.68 -22.12 -4.82
N ASP A 25 2.54 -21.67 -5.74
CA ASP A 25 3.70 -22.42 -6.21
C ASP A 25 4.70 -22.68 -5.07
N ALA A 26 5.02 -21.65 -4.29
CA ALA A 26 5.87 -21.77 -3.10
C ALA A 26 5.33 -22.82 -2.11
N THR A 27 4.02 -22.77 -1.83
CA THR A 27 3.38 -23.71 -0.91
C THR A 27 3.44 -25.14 -1.43
N ARG A 28 3.20 -25.37 -2.72
CA ARG A 28 3.27 -26.70 -3.35
C ARG A 28 4.67 -27.28 -3.35
N GLN A 29 5.69 -26.44 -3.41
CA GLN A 29 7.11 -26.82 -3.36
C GLN A 29 7.66 -26.86 -1.93
N GLY A 30 6.81 -26.74 -0.91
CA GLY A 30 7.21 -26.84 0.50
C GLY A 30 8.06 -25.68 1.01
N LEU A 31 8.00 -24.49 0.38
CA LEU A 31 8.59 -23.28 0.96
C LEU A 31 7.79 -22.84 2.18
N PRO A 32 8.45 -22.23 3.17
CA PRO A 32 7.81 -21.79 4.42
C PRO A 32 6.92 -20.56 4.21
N VAL A 33 5.76 -20.72 3.61
CA VAL A 33 4.76 -19.66 3.38
C VAL A 33 3.78 -19.64 4.53
N PRO A 34 3.47 -18.48 5.14
CA PRO A 34 2.39 -18.39 6.12
C PRO A 34 1.06 -18.81 5.50
N PRO A 35 0.20 -19.56 6.22
CA PRO A 35 -1.05 -20.07 5.67
C PRO A 35 -1.99 -18.93 5.23
N GLY A 36 -2.80 -19.20 4.19
CA GLY A 36 -3.73 -18.22 3.66
C GLY A 36 -4.60 -18.75 2.55
N VAL A 37 -5.48 -17.88 2.06
CA VAL A 37 -6.41 -18.14 0.97
C VAL A 37 -6.28 -17.07 -0.13
N ALA A 38 -6.58 -17.47 -1.35
CA ALA A 38 -6.68 -16.60 -2.50
C ALA A 38 -8.15 -16.43 -2.91
N LEU A 39 -8.56 -15.18 -3.12
CA LEU A 39 -9.88 -14.80 -3.60
C LEU A 39 -9.78 -14.42 -5.09
N SER A 40 -10.66 -14.97 -5.91
CA SER A 40 -10.73 -14.60 -7.33
C SER A 40 -11.25 -13.17 -7.52
N GLY A 41 -10.85 -12.51 -8.61
CA GLY A 41 -11.29 -11.15 -8.94
C GLY A 41 -12.82 -10.99 -8.94
N ASP A 42 -13.56 -11.94 -9.52
CA ASP A 42 -15.04 -11.94 -9.50
C ASP A 42 -15.61 -12.01 -8.07
N LEU A 43 -14.93 -12.72 -7.16
CA LEU A 43 -15.37 -12.80 -5.76
C LEU A 43 -15.09 -11.48 -5.04
N VAL A 44 -13.92 -10.89 -5.26
CA VAL A 44 -13.52 -9.60 -4.71
C VAL A 44 -14.49 -8.50 -5.15
N GLU A 45 -14.85 -8.45 -6.43
CA GLU A 45 -15.83 -7.51 -6.98
C GLU A 45 -17.23 -7.71 -6.36
N ALA A 46 -17.66 -8.96 -6.18
CA ALA A 46 -18.94 -9.25 -5.54
C ALA A 46 -18.98 -8.82 -4.07
N VAL A 47 -17.87 -9.02 -3.32
CA VAL A 47 -17.73 -8.50 -1.94
C VAL A 47 -17.77 -6.97 -1.92
N ALA A 48 -17.08 -6.32 -2.86
CA ALA A 48 -17.08 -4.87 -2.98
C ALA A 48 -18.48 -4.31 -3.30
N SER A 49 -19.27 -5.03 -4.07
CA SER A 49 -20.66 -4.68 -4.42
C SER A 49 -21.69 -5.03 -3.33
N GLY A 50 -21.27 -5.63 -2.20
CA GLY A 50 -22.17 -5.98 -1.10
C GLY A 50 -22.98 -7.28 -1.29
N ASP A 51 -22.54 -8.21 -2.15
CA ASP A 51 -23.19 -9.52 -2.33
C ASP A 51 -23.03 -10.38 -1.05
N ASP A 52 -24.12 -10.60 -0.32
CA ASP A 52 -24.13 -11.31 0.95
C ASP A 52 -23.58 -12.74 0.84
N LYS A 53 -23.87 -13.45 -0.27
CA LYS A 53 -23.34 -14.81 -0.49
C LYS A 53 -21.84 -14.81 -0.73
N ALA A 54 -21.32 -13.78 -1.38
CA ALA A 54 -19.88 -13.60 -1.56
C ALA A 54 -19.19 -13.28 -0.24
N ILE A 55 -19.79 -12.40 0.56
CA ILE A 55 -19.32 -12.05 1.92
C ILE A 55 -19.28 -13.29 2.80
N GLU A 56 -20.40 -14.04 2.91
CA GLU A 56 -20.48 -15.28 3.70
C GLU A 56 -19.40 -16.29 3.29
N LYS A 57 -19.16 -16.44 2.00
CA LYS A 57 -18.15 -17.34 1.46
C LYS A 57 -16.74 -16.96 1.91
N VAL A 58 -16.40 -15.66 1.94
CA VAL A 58 -15.13 -15.17 2.44
C VAL A 58 -15.02 -15.39 3.93
N LEU A 59 -16.05 -15.03 4.72
CA LEU A 59 -16.09 -15.23 6.17
C LEU A 59 -15.84 -16.68 6.54
N LYS A 60 -16.51 -17.63 5.88
CA LYS A 60 -16.35 -19.07 6.11
C LYS A 60 -14.93 -19.55 5.81
N ALA A 61 -14.32 -19.06 4.71
CA ALA A 61 -12.96 -19.46 4.34
C ALA A 61 -11.91 -18.92 5.30
N VAL A 62 -12.08 -17.68 5.77
CA VAL A 62 -11.14 -17.00 6.68
C VAL A 62 -11.28 -17.53 8.12
N ALA A 63 -12.47 -17.95 8.53
CA ALA A 63 -12.70 -18.55 9.86
C ALA A 63 -11.83 -19.81 10.11
N ALA A 64 -11.38 -20.48 9.05
CA ALA A 64 -10.46 -21.62 9.15
C ALA A 64 -9.00 -21.21 9.37
N LEU A 65 -8.68 -19.92 9.31
CA LEU A 65 -7.35 -19.35 9.52
C LEU A 65 -7.30 -18.66 10.89
N SER A 66 -6.11 -18.56 11.47
CA SER A 66 -5.88 -17.84 12.73
C SER A 66 -5.53 -16.38 12.45
N ALA A 67 -6.27 -15.46 13.05
CA ALA A 67 -5.96 -14.03 13.03
C ALA A 67 -4.64 -13.74 13.79
N PRO A 68 -4.01 -12.58 13.58
CA PRO A 68 -4.39 -11.53 12.66
C PRO A 68 -4.01 -11.84 11.19
N PHE A 69 -4.56 -11.05 10.25
CA PHE A 69 -4.37 -11.26 8.82
C PHE A 69 -3.68 -10.08 8.15
N ALA A 70 -2.97 -10.37 7.05
CA ALA A 70 -2.59 -9.43 6.02
C ALA A 70 -3.51 -9.64 4.80
N VAL A 71 -4.18 -8.59 4.34
CA VAL A 71 -5.05 -8.59 3.15
C VAL A 71 -4.33 -7.81 2.07
N ARG A 72 -3.94 -8.49 1.00
CA ARG A 72 -3.02 -7.95 -0.02
C ARG A 72 -3.65 -8.05 -1.40
N SER A 73 -3.48 -7.03 -2.23
CA SER A 73 -3.84 -7.11 -3.65
C SER A 73 -3.01 -8.18 -4.36
N SER A 74 -3.63 -8.80 -5.36
CA SER A 74 -3.01 -9.76 -6.26
C SER A 74 -3.53 -9.50 -7.67
N ALA A 75 -2.94 -8.53 -8.35
CA ALA A 75 -3.34 -8.17 -9.70
C ALA A 75 -2.75 -9.14 -10.72
N VAL A 76 -3.45 -9.30 -11.86
CA VAL A 76 -2.98 -10.14 -12.97
C VAL A 76 -1.69 -9.59 -13.58
N ASP A 77 -1.58 -8.25 -13.65
CA ASP A 77 -0.49 -7.55 -14.32
C ASP A 77 0.60 -7.04 -13.34
N GLU A 78 0.51 -7.37 -12.04
CA GLU A 78 1.36 -6.80 -10.97
C GLU A 78 2.86 -7.06 -11.20
N ASP A 79 3.22 -8.21 -11.78
CA ASP A 79 4.59 -8.64 -12.03
C ASP A 79 4.94 -8.65 -13.54
N SER A 80 4.21 -7.88 -14.36
CA SER A 80 4.51 -7.82 -15.79
C SER A 80 5.81 -7.05 -16.04
N ALA A 81 6.64 -7.54 -16.96
CA ALA A 81 7.89 -6.87 -17.37
C ALA A 81 7.67 -5.46 -17.94
N ALA A 82 6.44 -5.13 -18.34
CA ALA A 82 6.07 -3.87 -18.97
C ALA A 82 5.65 -2.78 -17.97
N ALA A 83 5.26 -3.13 -16.73
CA ALA A 83 4.76 -2.18 -15.77
C ALA A 83 5.13 -2.60 -14.34
N SER A 84 5.88 -1.76 -13.63
CA SER A 84 6.11 -1.91 -12.20
C SER A 84 5.04 -1.16 -11.43
N PHE A 85 4.10 -1.89 -10.84
CA PHE A 85 3.07 -1.35 -9.95
C PHE A 85 3.57 -1.19 -8.51
N ALA A 86 4.89 -1.10 -8.30
CA ALA A 86 5.48 -0.93 -6.98
C ALA A 86 4.86 0.28 -6.25
N GLY A 87 4.28 0.05 -5.08
CA GLY A 87 3.64 1.08 -4.26
C GLY A 87 2.23 1.52 -4.71
N GLN A 88 1.68 0.95 -5.78
CA GLN A 88 0.32 1.24 -6.26
C GLN A 88 -0.75 0.31 -5.66
N HIS A 89 -0.34 -0.82 -5.10
CA HIS A 89 -1.24 -1.86 -4.59
C HIS A 89 -1.33 -1.82 -3.07
N LEU A 90 -2.56 -1.72 -2.56
CA LEU A 90 -2.83 -1.65 -1.14
C LEU A 90 -2.58 -3.00 -0.45
N THR A 91 -1.95 -2.93 0.71
CA THR A 91 -1.89 -4.01 1.70
C THR A 91 -2.48 -3.50 3.01
N VAL A 92 -3.45 -4.21 3.55
CA VAL A 92 -4.04 -3.93 4.86
C VAL A 92 -3.47 -4.95 5.84
N LEU A 93 -2.70 -4.46 6.80
CA LEU A 93 -2.05 -5.31 7.81
C LEU A 93 -2.85 -5.33 9.10
N ASN A 94 -2.68 -6.43 9.84
CA ASN A 94 -3.20 -6.59 11.19
C ASN A 94 -4.74 -6.50 11.29
N VAL A 95 -5.41 -7.22 10.40
CA VAL A 95 -6.87 -7.39 10.40
C VAL A 95 -7.24 -8.51 11.38
N HIS A 96 -8.05 -8.21 12.40
CA HIS A 96 -8.27 -9.10 13.54
C HIS A 96 -9.48 -10.02 13.42
N SER A 97 -10.51 -9.62 12.70
CA SER A 97 -11.72 -10.43 12.58
C SER A 97 -12.03 -10.81 11.13
N ALA A 98 -12.78 -11.89 10.95
CA ALA A 98 -13.28 -12.26 9.63
C ALA A 98 -14.18 -11.16 9.03
N ALA A 99 -14.94 -10.43 9.86
CA ALA A 99 -15.77 -9.32 9.41
C ALA A 99 -14.92 -8.18 8.87
N ASP A 100 -13.80 -7.82 9.55
CA ASP A 100 -12.87 -6.77 9.10
C ASP A 100 -12.17 -7.16 7.79
N VAL A 101 -11.95 -8.47 7.55
CA VAL A 101 -11.39 -8.94 6.27
C VAL A 101 -12.25 -8.51 5.09
N THR A 102 -13.58 -8.56 5.20
CA THR A 102 -14.46 -8.13 4.09
C THR A 102 -14.35 -6.62 3.83
N GLY A 103 -14.17 -5.83 4.88
CA GLY A 103 -13.82 -4.41 4.78
C GLY A 103 -12.50 -4.20 4.05
N ALA A 104 -11.44 -4.89 4.49
CA ALA A 104 -10.12 -4.82 3.86
C ALA A 104 -10.13 -5.28 2.38
N VAL A 105 -10.92 -6.32 2.04
CA VAL A 105 -11.11 -6.77 0.64
C VAL A 105 -11.74 -5.67 -0.22
N ARG A 106 -12.76 -4.99 0.30
CA ARG A 106 -13.37 -3.84 -0.39
C ARG A 106 -12.34 -2.77 -0.70
N GLU A 107 -11.48 -2.46 0.25
CA GLU A 107 -10.44 -1.46 0.07
C GLU A 107 -9.40 -1.79 -0.95
N VAL A 108 -8.89 -3.00 -0.90
CA VAL A 108 -7.96 -3.47 -1.91
C VAL A 108 -8.59 -3.34 -3.30
N TRP A 109 -9.87 -3.69 -3.44
CA TRP A 109 -10.60 -3.51 -4.70
C TRP A 109 -10.71 -2.03 -5.10
N TRP A 110 -11.05 -1.14 -4.14
CA TRP A 110 -11.17 0.29 -4.41
C TRP A 110 -9.83 0.92 -4.77
N SER A 111 -8.76 0.53 -4.09
CA SER A 111 -7.41 1.00 -4.40
C SER A 111 -7.01 0.70 -5.85
N ALA A 112 -7.28 -0.51 -6.31
CA ALA A 112 -6.97 -0.95 -7.67
C ALA A 112 -7.88 -0.34 -8.75
N ASN A 113 -9.08 0.09 -8.38
CA ASN A 113 -10.04 0.76 -9.26
C ASN A 113 -10.08 2.28 -9.05
N SER A 114 -9.11 2.85 -8.32
CA SER A 114 -8.97 4.29 -8.16
C SER A 114 -8.58 4.97 -9.48
N ASP A 115 -8.96 6.24 -9.62
CA ASP A 115 -8.62 7.02 -10.81
C ASP A 115 -7.12 7.07 -11.07
N ALA A 116 -6.31 7.14 -10.01
CA ALA A 116 -4.86 7.11 -10.11
C ALA A 116 -4.37 5.77 -10.69
N ALA A 117 -4.92 4.64 -10.22
CA ALA A 117 -4.58 3.31 -10.73
C ALA A 117 -5.02 3.14 -12.18
N ILE A 118 -6.22 3.61 -12.54
CA ILE A 118 -6.75 3.56 -13.91
C ILE A 118 -5.91 4.44 -14.83
N SER A 119 -5.61 5.68 -14.45
CA SER A 119 -4.78 6.59 -15.24
C SER A 119 -3.36 6.06 -15.43
N TYR A 120 -2.78 5.43 -14.40
CA TYR A 120 -1.48 4.77 -14.53
C TYR A 120 -1.53 3.60 -15.53
N ARG A 121 -2.55 2.74 -15.45
CA ARG A 121 -2.76 1.62 -16.38
C ARG A 121 -2.87 2.10 -17.82
N GLN A 122 -3.66 3.15 -18.07
CA GLN A 122 -3.81 3.76 -19.40
C GLN A 122 -2.46 4.30 -19.93
N ARG A 123 -1.66 4.95 -19.09
CA ARG A 123 -0.31 5.44 -19.47
C ARG A 123 0.65 4.33 -19.89
N VAL A 124 0.53 3.16 -19.30
CA VAL A 124 1.34 1.98 -19.67
C VAL A 124 0.67 1.08 -20.73
N GLY A 125 -0.41 1.57 -21.37
CA GLY A 125 -1.08 0.89 -22.48
C GLY A 125 -2.07 -0.20 -22.07
N LEU A 126 -2.48 -0.25 -20.80
CA LEU A 126 -3.45 -1.23 -20.28
C LEU A 126 -4.85 -0.60 -20.19
N PHE A 127 -5.66 -0.78 -21.22
CA PHE A 127 -7.01 -0.17 -21.34
C PHE A 127 -8.15 -1.06 -20.81
N THR A 128 -7.86 -2.27 -20.37
CA THR A 128 -8.86 -3.16 -19.79
C THR A 128 -9.10 -2.86 -18.32
N ARG A 129 -10.33 -3.08 -17.84
CA ARG A 129 -10.67 -2.97 -16.42
C ARG A 129 -9.75 -3.87 -15.58
N PRO A 130 -9.16 -3.39 -14.47
CA PRO A 130 -8.29 -4.20 -13.65
C PRO A 130 -9.07 -5.37 -13.04
N SER A 131 -8.59 -6.59 -13.24
CA SER A 131 -9.04 -7.75 -12.49
C SER A 131 -8.07 -7.97 -11.32
N VAL A 132 -8.56 -7.76 -10.10
CA VAL A 132 -7.74 -7.84 -8.90
C VAL A 132 -8.25 -8.94 -7.99
N GLY A 133 -7.46 -10.01 -7.88
CA GLY A 133 -7.61 -10.98 -6.81
C GLY A 133 -7.12 -10.42 -5.48
N VAL A 134 -7.41 -11.12 -4.40
CA VAL A 134 -6.94 -10.77 -3.06
C VAL A 134 -6.33 -11.99 -2.38
N VAL A 135 -5.23 -11.77 -1.71
CA VAL A 135 -4.59 -12.73 -0.79
C VAL A 135 -4.99 -12.34 0.64
N VAL A 136 -5.57 -13.28 1.37
CA VAL A 136 -5.76 -13.19 2.83
C VAL A 136 -4.81 -14.19 3.47
N GLN A 137 -3.81 -13.70 4.18
CA GLN A 137 -2.70 -14.48 4.72
C GLN A 137 -2.57 -14.23 6.22
N LYS A 138 -2.21 -15.26 6.99
CA LYS A 138 -1.86 -15.08 8.41
C LYS A 138 -0.75 -14.04 8.50
N LEU A 139 -0.98 -12.98 9.27
CA LEU A 139 0.04 -11.99 9.57
C LEU A 139 1.02 -12.57 10.59
N LEU A 140 2.29 -12.41 10.33
CA LEU A 140 3.37 -12.68 11.27
C LEU A 140 3.61 -11.46 12.16
N ASN A 141 4.15 -11.70 13.35
CA ASN A 141 4.73 -10.65 14.20
C ASN A 141 6.25 -10.86 14.26
N PRO A 142 6.97 -10.50 13.20
CA PRO A 142 8.37 -10.86 13.05
C PRO A 142 9.30 -10.10 13.99
N ASP A 143 10.39 -10.76 14.40
CA ASP A 143 11.52 -10.12 15.06
C ASP A 143 12.27 -9.24 14.07
N VAL A 144 12.51 -9.79 12.87
CA VAL A 144 13.22 -9.16 11.76
C VAL A 144 12.51 -9.49 10.46
N ALA A 145 12.44 -8.53 9.55
CA ALA A 145 11.93 -8.75 8.19
C ALA A 145 12.68 -7.87 7.19
N GLY A 146 12.56 -8.21 5.92
CA GLY A 146 13.23 -7.44 4.88
C GLY A 146 12.99 -7.94 3.48
N VAL A 147 13.88 -7.50 2.59
CA VAL A 147 13.92 -7.89 1.18
C VAL A 147 15.26 -8.53 0.84
N MET A 148 15.26 -9.37 -0.17
CA MET A 148 16.47 -9.98 -0.70
C MET A 148 16.41 -10.07 -2.21
N PHE A 149 17.43 -9.53 -2.87
CA PHE A 149 17.63 -9.67 -4.31
C PHE A 149 18.60 -10.81 -4.58
N THR A 150 18.28 -11.73 -5.48
CA THR A 150 19.16 -12.85 -5.81
C THR A 150 20.22 -12.51 -6.87
N GLU A 151 20.19 -11.30 -7.40
CA GLU A 151 21.19 -10.62 -8.24
C GLU A 151 21.20 -9.16 -7.82
N HIS A 152 22.35 -8.51 -7.78
CA HIS A 152 22.44 -7.13 -7.35
C HIS A 152 21.62 -6.21 -8.28
N PRO A 153 20.57 -5.52 -7.79
CA PRO A 153 19.56 -4.87 -8.64
C PRO A 153 20.11 -3.69 -9.47
N ILE A 154 21.22 -3.08 -9.05
CA ILE A 154 21.82 -1.92 -9.73
C ILE A 154 22.99 -2.36 -10.63
N THR A 155 23.90 -3.18 -10.11
CA THR A 155 25.12 -3.56 -10.82
C THR A 155 24.99 -4.79 -11.72
N GLY A 156 23.96 -5.62 -11.46
CA GLY A 156 23.81 -6.93 -12.09
C GLY A 156 24.87 -7.95 -11.65
N ALA A 157 25.61 -7.67 -10.58
CA ALA A 157 26.60 -8.59 -10.05
C ALA A 157 25.91 -9.88 -9.53
N ASP A 158 26.56 -11.01 -9.76
CA ASP A 158 26.07 -12.33 -9.36
C ASP A 158 26.27 -12.58 -7.86
N GLU A 159 25.60 -11.76 -7.07
CA GLU A 159 25.61 -11.78 -5.62
C GLU A 159 24.20 -11.51 -5.07
N ARG A 160 23.94 -11.94 -3.86
CA ARG A 160 22.69 -11.66 -3.18
C ARG A 160 22.83 -10.44 -2.32
N LEU A 161 21.89 -9.50 -2.46
CA LEU A 161 21.77 -8.31 -1.63
C LEU A 161 20.57 -8.49 -0.68
N ILE A 162 20.82 -8.44 0.63
CA ILE A 162 19.79 -8.55 1.66
C ILE A 162 19.69 -7.21 2.38
N GLU A 163 18.48 -6.69 2.53
CA GLU A 163 18.16 -5.52 3.34
C GLU A 163 17.21 -5.95 4.46
N ALA A 164 17.53 -5.59 5.71
CA ALA A 164 16.84 -6.10 6.89
C ALA A 164 16.65 -5.02 7.97
N SER A 165 15.52 -5.09 8.68
CA SER A 165 15.24 -4.25 9.84
C SER A 165 14.40 -4.99 10.88
N TRP A 166 14.33 -4.43 12.10
CA TRP A 166 13.49 -4.93 13.17
C TRP A 166 11.99 -4.77 12.83
N GLY A 167 11.20 -5.76 13.20
CA GLY A 167 9.75 -5.75 13.07
C GLY A 167 9.23 -6.09 11.67
N LEU A 168 8.09 -5.53 11.31
CA LEU A 168 7.44 -5.76 10.02
C LEU A 168 8.26 -5.19 8.85
N GLY A 169 8.27 -5.90 7.72
CA GLY A 169 9.01 -5.53 6.51
C GLY A 169 8.59 -4.20 5.88
N GLU A 170 7.43 -3.67 6.27
CA GLU A 170 6.94 -2.36 5.84
C GLU A 170 7.97 -1.25 6.08
N ALA A 171 8.74 -1.29 7.18
CA ALA A 171 9.78 -0.32 7.48
C ALA A 171 10.87 -0.27 6.40
N VAL A 172 11.24 -1.42 5.82
CA VAL A 172 12.24 -1.53 4.75
C VAL A 172 11.62 -1.14 3.41
N VAL A 173 10.48 -1.73 3.06
CA VAL A 173 9.80 -1.53 1.76
C VAL A 173 9.36 -0.09 1.55
N ALA A 174 8.89 0.57 2.61
CA ALA A 174 8.48 1.99 2.56
C ALA A 174 9.65 2.98 2.74
N GLY A 175 10.90 2.50 2.95
CA GLY A 175 12.06 3.36 3.14
C GLY A 175 12.04 4.20 4.42
N LEU A 176 11.35 3.73 5.46
CA LEU A 176 11.20 4.44 6.74
C LEU A 176 12.47 4.40 7.60
N VAL A 177 13.37 3.48 7.31
CA VAL A 177 14.64 3.27 8.01
C VAL A 177 15.78 3.12 7.01
N VAL A 178 17.00 3.32 7.47
CA VAL A 178 18.20 2.84 6.77
C VAL A 178 18.43 1.40 7.24
N PRO A 179 18.15 0.38 6.41
CA PRO A 179 18.24 -1.02 6.81
C PRO A 179 19.70 -1.47 6.95
N ASP A 180 19.92 -2.58 7.64
CA ASP A 180 21.16 -3.31 7.50
C ASP A 180 21.25 -3.89 6.09
N GLN A 181 22.44 -3.90 5.50
CA GLN A 181 22.73 -4.50 4.22
C GLN A 181 23.75 -5.61 4.35
N PHE A 182 23.47 -6.73 3.69
CA PHE A 182 24.37 -7.87 3.64
C PHE A 182 24.54 -8.30 2.19
N ARG A 183 25.77 -8.58 1.78
CA ARG A 183 26.07 -9.15 0.47
C ARG A 183 26.60 -10.56 0.65
N LEU A 184 26.04 -11.51 -0.06
CA LEU A 184 26.48 -12.91 -0.06
C LEU A 184 26.83 -13.32 -1.49
N ASP A 185 27.86 -14.15 -1.64
CA ASP A 185 28.10 -14.82 -2.91
C ASP A 185 27.07 -15.96 -3.16
N ARG A 186 27.17 -16.60 -4.30
CA ARG A 186 26.27 -17.72 -4.68
C ARG A 186 26.37 -18.92 -3.76
N SER A 187 27.52 -19.14 -3.10
CA SER A 187 27.71 -20.22 -2.14
C SER A 187 27.08 -19.93 -0.78
N GLY A 188 26.63 -18.70 -0.54
CA GLY A 188 26.10 -18.23 0.74
C GLY A 188 27.16 -17.64 1.68
N ARG A 189 28.43 -17.50 1.23
CA ARG A 189 29.49 -16.85 2.01
C ARG A 189 29.20 -15.33 2.06
N VAL A 190 29.29 -14.76 3.25
CA VAL A 190 29.09 -13.32 3.48
C VAL A 190 30.31 -12.55 2.94
N LEU A 191 30.05 -11.65 2.00
CA LEU A 191 31.03 -10.75 1.39
C LEU A 191 31.12 -9.42 2.16
N GLU A 192 29.97 -8.91 2.61
CA GLU A 192 29.89 -7.62 3.28
C GLU A 192 28.74 -7.59 4.30
N ARG A 193 28.97 -6.87 5.39
CA ARG A 193 27.95 -6.48 6.38
C ARG A 193 28.03 -5.00 6.60
N LYS A 194 26.94 -4.29 6.34
CA LYS A 194 26.84 -2.85 6.56
C LYS A 194 25.69 -2.57 7.51
N VAL A 195 26.03 -2.08 8.70
CA VAL A 195 25.01 -1.73 9.69
C VAL A 195 24.23 -0.50 9.23
N GLY A 196 22.90 -0.59 9.32
CA GLY A 196 21.98 0.50 9.07
C GLY A 196 21.69 1.33 10.32
N ARG A 197 20.77 2.30 10.18
CA ARG A 197 20.29 3.12 11.29
C ARG A 197 18.78 2.91 11.47
N LYS A 198 18.43 1.93 12.29
CA LYS A 198 17.07 1.42 12.49
C LYS A 198 16.44 2.02 13.74
N ARG A 199 16.08 3.31 13.69
CA ARG A 199 15.54 4.04 14.86
C ARG A 199 14.13 3.61 15.23
N ILE A 200 13.35 3.12 14.27
CA ILE A 200 11.98 2.69 14.44
C ILE A 200 11.82 1.26 13.92
N ALA A 201 10.84 0.57 14.46
CA ALA A 201 10.32 -0.68 13.95
C ALA A 201 8.80 -0.54 13.79
N ILE A 202 8.24 -1.11 12.74
CA ILE A 202 6.79 -1.19 12.61
C ILE A 202 6.31 -2.46 13.32
N ARG A 203 5.32 -2.30 14.18
CA ARG A 203 4.73 -3.38 14.99
C ARG A 203 3.21 -3.40 14.86
N SER A 204 2.62 -4.56 15.08
CA SER A 204 1.17 -4.73 15.12
C SER A 204 0.59 -4.17 16.43
N LEU A 205 -0.51 -3.40 16.34
CA LEU A 205 -1.30 -3.00 17.51
C LEU A 205 -2.19 -4.17 17.97
N PRO A 206 -2.50 -4.27 19.27
CA PRO A 206 -3.37 -5.32 19.78
C PRO A 206 -4.78 -5.36 19.15
N ASN A 207 -5.29 -4.20 18.72
CA ASN A 207 -6.67 -4.03 18.23
C ASN A 207 -6.77 -3.70 16.73
N GLY A 208 -5.73 -4.03 15.96
CA GLY A 208 -5.71 -3.78 14.51
C GLY A 208 -4.81 -2.61 14.08
N GLY A 209 -4.35 -2.66 12.82
CA GLY A 209 -3.39 -1.71 12.28
C GLY A 209 -1.97 -1.88 12.83
N THR A 210 -1.09 -0.98 12.43
CA THR A 210 0.34 -0.98 12.80
C THR A 210 0.74 0.33 13.45
N PHE A 211 1.85 0.35 14.16
CA PHE A 211 2.41 1.56 14.79
C PHE A 211 3.94 1.56 14.73
N GLU A 212 4.51 2.75 14.80
CA GLU A 212 5.95 2.93 14.92
C GLU A 212 6.39 2.78 16.39
N GLN A 213 7.23 1.79 16.65
CA GLN A 213 7.89 1.59 17.92
C GLN A 213 9.33 2.13 17.86
N GLN A 214 9.76 2.90 18.86
CA GLN A 214 11.17 3.28 18.96
C GLN A 214 12.01 2.04 19.29
N VAL A 215 13.06 1.82 18.50
CA VAL A 215 14.03 0.75 18.73
C VAL A 215 14.93 1.14 19.91
N PRO A 216 15.20 0.23 20.86
CA PRO A 216 16.13 0.49 21.96
C PRO A 216 17.48 1.02 21.45
N PRO A 217 18.08 2.05 22.09
CA PRO A 217 19.31 2.71 21.60
C PRO A 217 20.45 1.74 21.28
N ALA A 218 20.60 0.67 22.06
CA ALA A 218 21.61 -0.36 21.84
C ALA A 218 21.41 -1.13 20.52
N GLN A 219 20.18 -1.29 20.06
CA GLN A 219 19.82 -2.05 18.85
C GLN A 219 19.78 -1.19 17.58
N VAL A 220 19.74 0.14 17.70
CA VAL A 220 19.63 1.07 16.54
C VAL A 220 20.73 0.81 15.52
N ASN A 221 21.95 0.63 15.98
CA ASN A 221 23.15 0.41 15.16
C ASN A 221 23.72 -1.02 15.32
N GLN A 222 22.93 -1.98 15.77
CA GLN A 222 23.29 -3.39 15.87
C GLN A 222 22.78 -4.12 14.62
N LEU A 223 23.58 -5.02 14.06
CA LEU A 223 23.10 -5.91 12.99
C LEU A 223 21.94 -6.75 13.49
N CYS A 224 20.87 -6.83 12.69
CA CYS A 224 19.65 -7.55 13.06
C CYS A 224 19.63 -9.02 12.60
N LEU A 225 20.66 -9.48 11.86
CA LEU A 225 20.80 -10.86 11.41
C LEU A 225 22.15 -11.42 11.85
N ASP A 226 22.13 -12.68 12.27
CA ASP A 226 23.33 -13.50 12.53
C ASP A 226 23.71 -14.35 11.31
N ASP A 227 24.81 -15.10 11.42
CA ASP A 227 25.36 -15.90 10.33
C ASP A 227 24.47 -17.10 9.98
N ALA A 228 23.79 -17.70 10.95
CA ALA A 228 22.88 -18.82 10.71
C ALA A 228 21.62 -18.34 9.94
N GLN A 229 21.12 -17.16 10.28
CA GLN A 229 19.99 -16.54 9.60
C GLN A 229 20.36 -16.12 8.16
N LEU A 230 21.57 -15.59 7.94
CA LEU A 230 22.08 -15.26 6.61
C LEU A 230 22.24 -16.51 5.75
N ALA A 231 22.73 -17.61 6.30
CA ALA A 231 22.82 -18.90 5.60
C ALA A 231 21.44 -19.43 5.21
N ALA A 232 20.44 -19.35 6.12
CA ALA A 232 19.06 -19.75 5.84
C ALA A 232 18.42 -18.91 4.72
N LEU A 233 18.68 -17.60 4.69
CA LEU A 233 18.26 -16.70 3.61
C LEU A 233 18.92 -17.08 2.29
N GLY A 234 20.21 -17.41 2.31
CA GLY A 234 20.94 -17.92 1.15
C GLY A 234 20.33 -19.19 0.58
N GLU A 235 19.91 -20.13 1.43
CA GLU A 235 19.21 -21.35 1.00
C GLU A 235 17.81 -21.04 0.45
N LEU A 236 17.06 -20.15 1.11
CA LEU A 236 15.76 -19.69 0.61
C LEU A 236 15.87 -19.10 -0.81
N ALA A 237 16.91 -18.29 -1.08
CA ALA A 237 17.18 -17.72 -2.39
C ALA A 237 17.37 -18.82 -3.46
N LEU A 238 18.20 -19.83 -3.20
CA LEU A 238 18.41 -20.97 -4.11
C LEU A 238 17.11 -21.72 -4.41
N ARG A 239 16.30 -21.97 -3.38
CA ARG A 239 15.01 -22.63 -3.54
C ARG A 239 14.03 -21.79 -4.37
N CYS A 240 13.98 -20.47 -4.13
CA CYS A 240 13.16 -19.55 -4.93
C CYS A 240 13.63 -19.53 -6.40
N GLU A 241 14.92 -19.45 -6.67
CA GLU A 241 15.45 -19.45 -8.03
C GLU A 241 15.16 -20.78 -8.76
N LYS A 242 15.19 -21.89 -8.04
CA LYS A 242 14.83 -23.20 -8.60
C LYS A 242 13.36 -23.27 -9.05
N ILE A 243 12.47 -22.59 -8.33
CA ILE A 243 11.01 -22.61 -8.60
C ILE A 243 10.63 -21.57 -9.67
N TYR A 244 11.17 -20.37 -9.56
CA TYR A 244 10.72 -19.22 -10.34
C TYR A 244 11.72 -18.74 -11.40
N GLY A 245 12.91 -19.36 -11.46
CA GLY A 245 14.02 -18.91 -12.29
C GLY A 245 14.89 -17.86 -11.60
N PRO A 246 15.96 -17.37 -12.27
CA PRO A 246 16.90 -16.42 -11.71
C PRO A 246 16.30 -15.01 -11.50
N ARG A 247 17.05 -14.14 -10.86
CA ARG A 247 16.76 -12.71 -10.69
C ARG A 247 15.46 -12.46 -9.93
N ARG A 248 15.47 -12.82 -8.63
CA ARG A 248 14.30 -12.70 -7.77
C ARG A 248 14.44 -11.56 -6.75
N ASP A 249 13.33 -10.89 -6.53
CA ASP A 249 13.06 -9.99 -5.42
C ASP A 249 12.16 -10.75 -4.44
N ILE A 250 12.65 -10.97 -3.22
CA ILE A 250 12.07 -11.85 -2.21
C ILE A 250 11.76 -11.03 -0.96
N GLU A 251 10.49 -10.96 -0.57
CA GLU A 251 10.09 -10.47 0.74
C GLU A 251 10.08 -11.64 1.73
N TRP A 252 10.69 -11.45 2.88
CA TRP A 252 10.84 -12.48 3.89
C TRP A 252 10.65 -11.93 5.31
N ALA A 253 10.40 -12.83 6.27
CA ALA A 253 10.31 -12.50 7.69
C ALA A 253 10.85 -13.63 8.55
N LEU A 254 11.46 -13.25 9.66
CA LEU A 254 11.89 -14.15 10.74
C LEU A 254 11.00 -13.93 11.95
N GLN A 255 10.35 -14.98 12.43
CA GLN A 255 9.59 -14.98 13.67
C GLN A 255 9.95 -16.21 14.49
N ASP A 256 10.29 -16.02 15.76
CA ASP A 256 10.65 -17.11 16.68
C ASP A 256 11.72 -18.05 16.08
N GLY A 257 12.75 -17.48 15.43
CA GLY A 257 13.83 -18.20 14.77
C GLY A 257 13.44 -18.92 13.46
N LYS A 258 12.19 -18.83 13.02
CA LYS A 258 11.71 -19.46 11.80
C LYS A 258 11.61 -18.46 10.65
N LEU A 259 12.23 -18.82 9.52
CA LEU A 259 12.20 -18.03 8.29
C LEU A 259 10.92 -18.32 7.50
N TYR A 260 10.29 -17.27 6.96
CA TYR A 260 9.11 -17.33 6.11
C TYR A 260 9.30 -16.55 4.82
N LEU A 261 8.76 -17.09 3.73
CA LEU A 261 8.60 -16.41 2.45
C LEU A 261 7.26 -15.68 2.43
N LEU A 262 7.29 -14.36 2.20
CA LEU A 262 6.09 -13.52 2.09
C LEU A 262 5.71 -13.20 0.66
N GLN A 263 6.70 -13.06 -0.23
CA GLN A 263 6.52 -12.83 -1.66
C GLN A 263 7.81 -13.16 -2.41
N CYS A 264 7.68 -13.62 -3.67
CA CYS A 264 8.80 -13.78 -4.60
C CYS A 264 8.35 -13.32 -5.99
N ARG A 265 9.04 -12.33 -6.56
CA ARG A 265 8.75 -11.79 -7.89
C ARG A 265 10.03 -11.69 -8.74
N ALA A 266 9.88 -11.52 -10.06
CA ALA A 266 11.00 -11.24 -10.92
C ALA A 266 11.56 -9.84 -10.62
N VAL A 267 12.87 -9.66 -10.62
CA VAL A 267 13.49 -8.33 -10.61
C VAL A 267 13.16 -7.67 -11.95
N THR A 268 12.33 -6.66 -11.94
CA THR A 268 12.13 -5.79 -13.11
C THR A 268 13.33 -4.83 -13.15
N THR A 269 14.31 -5.12 -14.01
CA THR A 269 15.35 -4.14 -14.34
C THR A 269 14.67 -3.01 -15.10
N GLY A 270 14.21 -2.00 -14.40
CA GLY A 270 14.02 -0.71 -15.03
C GLY A 270 15.37 -0.35 -15.65
N LYS A 271 15.43 -0.15 -16.98
CA LYS A 271 16.58 0.52 -17.60
C LYS A 271 16.87 1.70 -16.70
N ALA A 272 18.07 1.76 -16.14
CA ALA A 272 18.53 2.92 -15.41
C ALA A 272 18.17 4.12 -16.27
N ARG A 273 17.26 4.96 -15.80
CA ARG A 273 17.07 6.27 -16.40
C ARG A 273 18.41 6.96 -16.24
N SER A 274 19.21 6.94 -17.32
CA SER A 274 20.39 7.77 -17.49
C SER A 274 19.91 9.21 -17.67
N GLY A 275 19.55 9.81 -16.57
CA GLY A 275 19.27 11.21 -16.41
C GLY A 275 19.54 11.49 -14.95
N ALA A 276 20.40 12.47 -14.67
CA ALA A 276 20.55 13.01 -13.34
C ALA A 276 19.15 13.22 -12.74
N PRO A 277 18.91 12.83 -11.48
CA PRO A 277 17.62 13.10 -10.86
C PRO A 277 17.35 14.61 -11.04
N PRO A 278 16.14 15.01 -11.44
CA PRO A 278 15.79 16.41 -11.46
C PRO A 278 16.15 17.00 -10.09
N PRO A 279 16.61 18.26 -10.02
CA PRO A 279 17.00 18.88 -8.76
C PRO A 279 15.87 18.63 -7.75
N VAL A 280 16.23 17.97 -6.63
CA VAL A 280 15.29 17.66 -5.55
C VAL A 280 14.74 19.02 -5.11
N PRO A 281 13.44 19.29 -5.29
CA PRO A 281 12.85 20.50 -4.73
C PRO A 281 13.12 20.49 -3.22
N PRO A 282 13.28 21.66 -2.58
CA PRO A 282 13.53 21.71 -1.16
C PRO A 282 12.52 20.85 -0.41
N PRO A 283 12.92 20.14 0.66
CA PRO A 283 12.06 19.21 1.37
C PRO A 283 10.77 19.95 1.75
N ARG A 284 9.64 19.47 1.21
CA ARG A 284 8.32 20.02 1.50
C ARG A 284 7.95 19.63 2.92
N ASP A 285 7.37 20.53 3.64
CA ASP A 285 6.95 20.31 5.04
C ASP A 285 5.47 19.90 5.07
N PRO A 286 5.15 18.60 5.20
CA PRO A 286 3.76 18.14 5.27
C PRO A 286 3.04 18.66 6.52
N VAL A 287 3.77 19.02 7.60
CA VAL A 287 3.18 19.64 8.79
C VAL A 287 2.69 21.04 8.46
N ALA A 288 3.50 21.83 7.75
CA ALA A 288 3.10 23.16 7.31
C ALA A 288 1.92 23.11 6.32
N ALA A 289 1.87 22.12 5.42
CA ALA A 289 0.74 21.92 4.53
C ALA A 289 -0.56 21.61 5.31
N LEU A 290 -0.46 20.71 6.31
CA LEU A 290 -1.58 20.34 7.17
C LEU A 290 -2.12 21.53 7.97
N GLN A 291 -1.23 22.36 8.55
CA GLN A 291 -1.60 23.50 9.37
C GLN A 291 -2.30 24.63 8.57
N ARG A 292 -2.11 24.68 7.25
CA ARG A 292 -2.83 25.60 6.36
C ARG A 292 -4.30 25.23 6.15
N VAL A 293 -4.66 23.97 6.40
CA VAL A 293 -6.02 23.47 6.18
C VAL A 293 -6.90 23.78 7.37
N GLU A 294 -8.02 24.49 7.15
CA GLU A 294 -8.97 24.89 8.22
C GLU A 294 -9.44 23.69 9.07
N LEU A 295 -9.57 22.51 8.46
CA LEU A 295 -9.97 21.27 9.11
C LEU A 295 -9.01 20.87 10.26
N PHE A 296 -7.72 21.14 10.11
CA PHE A 296 -6.67 20.80 11.08
C PHE A 296 -6.13 21.99 11.87
N ALA A 297 -6.71 23.18 11.68
CA ALA A 297 -6.29 24.38 12.40
C ALA A 297 -6.46 24.21 13.93
N GLY A 298 -5.52 24.72 14.72
CA GLY A 298 -5.54 24.63 16.19
C GLY A 298 -5.14 23.27 16.77
N MET A 299 -4.63 22.35 15.95
CA MET A 299 -3.95 21.16 16.46
C MET A 299 -2.58 21.53 17.03
N ASP A 300 -2.17 20.86 18.10
CA ASP A 300 -0.83 21.01 18.61
C ASP A 300 0.21 20.40 17.61
N ARG A 301 1.46 20.79 17.75
CA ARG A 301 2.52 20.37 16.84
C ARG A 301 2.71 18.83 16.81
N ARG A 302 2.55 18.16 17.96
CA ARG A 302 2.70 16.70 18.06
C ARG A 302 1.59 15.97 17.29
N GLN A 303 0.35 16.44 17.44
CA GLN A 303 -0.80 15.92 16.69
C GLN A 303 -0.60 16.13 15.18
N ALA A 304 -0.16 17.34 14.78
CA ALA A 304 0.12 17.64 13.37
C ALA A 304 1.23 16.75 12.80
N GLU A 305 2.32 16.52 13.55
CA GLU A 305 3.42 15.63 13.16
C GLU A 305 2.97 14.16 13.03
N GLN A 306 2.08 13.69 13.90
CA GLN A 306 1.51 12.33 13.79
C GLN A 306 0.71 12.15 12.51
N ILE A 307 -0.13 13.12 12.16
CA ILE A 307 -0.92 13.07 10.93
C ILE A 307 -0.03 13.26 9.70
N ALA A 308 0.93 14.17 9.76
CA ALA A 308 1.86 14.42 8.65
C ALA A 308 2.65 13.17 8.23
N ARG A 309 2.92 12.25 9.16
CA ARG A 309 3.56 10.95 8.87
C ARG A 309 2.69 10.00 8.03
N LEU A 310 1.37 10.16 8.09
CA LEU A 310 0.42 9.37 7.30
C LEU A 310 0.25 9.96 5.90
N LEU A 311 0.59 11.23 5.70
CA LEU A 311 0.44 11.95 4.44
C LEU A 311 1.41 11.42 3.39
N LYS A 312 0.89 11.08 2.20
CA LYS A 312 1.70 10.66 1.04
C LYS A 312 1.67 11.75 -0.03
N GLU A 313 2.83 12.23 -0.41
CA GLU A 313 2.96 13.22 -1.49
C GLU A 313 2.48 12.62 -2.82
N ARG A 314 1.68 13.37 -3.55
CA ARG A 314 1.09 13.01 -4.85
C ARG A 314 1.24 14.18 -5.82
N PRO A 315 2.21 14.14 -6.74
CA PRO A 315 2.33 15.12 -7.80
C PRO A 315 1.42 14.76 -8.97
N PHE A 316 0.79 15.78 -9.56
CA PHE A 316 -0.04 15.69 -10.76
C PHE A 316 0.40 16.76 -11.77
N LYS A 317 0.38 16.42 -13.06
CA LYS A 317 0.67 17.36 -14.13
C LYS A 317 -0.55 18.18 -14.50
N LYS A 318 -0.35 19.41 -15.00
CA LYS A 318 -1.44 20.22 -15.56
C LYS A 318 -2.28 19.40 -16.52
N GLY A 319 -3.61 19.43 -16.35
CA GLY A 319 -4.58 18.66 -17.12
C GLY A 319 -4.82 17.24 -16.63
N GLU A 320 -4.07 16.76 -15.64
CA GLU A 320 -4.25 15.42 -15.06
C GLU A 320 -5.46 15.42 -14.12
N THR A 321 -6.36 14.43 -14.31
CA THR A 321 -7.52 14.25 -13.44
C THR A 321 -7.12 13.50 -12.18
N VAL A 322 -7.44 14.08 -11.01
CA VAL A 322 -7.11 13.52 -9.69
C VAL A 322 -8.21 12.60 -9.19
N ILE A 323 -9.48 13.01 -9.33
CA ILE A 323 -10.66 12.21 -9.00
C ILE A 323 -11.73 12.42 -10.08
N VAL A 324 -12.58 11.43 -10.33
CA VAL A 324 -13.65 11.46 -11.34
C VAL A 324 -15.01 11.30 -10.65
N GLU A 325 -15.96 12.17 -10.97
CA GLU A 325 -17.35 12.11 -10.51
C GLU A 325 -18.00 10.75 -10.78
N GLY A 326 -18.76 10.23 -9.83
CA GLY A 326 -19.46 8.95 -9.95
C GLY A 326 -18.58 7.72 -9.70
N THR A 327 -17.25 7.87 -9.61
CA THR A 327 -16.36 6.75 -9.27
C THR A 327 -16.24 6.57 -7.77
N GLY A 328 -15.78 5.41 -7.32
CA GLY A 328 -15.49 5.20 -5.91
C GLY A 328 -14.20 5.89 -5.48
N GLY A 329 -14.17 6.38 -4.25
CA GLY A 329 -13.02 7.13 -3.74
C GLY A 329 -12.43 6.57 -2.47
N ALA A 330 -11.11 6.30 -2.47
CA ALA A 330 -10.39 5.76 -1.31
C ALA A 330 -9.43 6.77 -0.66
N ALA A 331 -9.34 8.02 -1.13
CA ALA A 331 -8.40 9.00 -0.61
C ALA A 331 -9.00 10.39 -0.43
N PHE A 332 -8.55 11.05 0.63
CA PHE A 332 -8.68 12.46 0.95
C PHE A 332 -7.40 13.18 0.52
N PHE A 333 -7.52 14.35 -0.07
CA PHE A 333 -6.39 15.11 -0.59
C PHE A 333 -6.32 16.51 -0.01
N ILE A 334 -5.12 16.93 0.40
CA ILE A 334 -4.78 18.30 0.79
C ILE A 334 -3.90 18.89 -0.30
N ILE A 335 -4.21 20.08 -0.81
CA ILE A 335 -3.38 20.76 -1.81
C ILE A 335 -2.23 21.48 -1.09
N ASP A 336 -0.99 21.07 -1.42
CA ASP A 336 0.22 21.74 -0.96
C ASP A 336 0.62 22.89 -1.90
N SER A 337 0.63 22.64 -3.21
CA SER A 337 0.97 23.65 -4.22
C SER A 337 0.22 23.39 -5.52
N GLY A 338 0.06 24.44 -6.32
CA GLY A 338 -0.69 24.41 -7.57
C GLY A 338 -2.18 24.73 -7.38
N LYS A 339 -2.96 24.54 -8.45
CA LYS A 339 -4.41 24.77 -8.48
C LYS A 339 -5.11 23.59 -9.12
N ALA A 340 -6.32 23.27 -8.65
CA ALA A 340 -7.20 22.26 -9.22
C ALA A 340 -8.57 22.85 -9.53
N THR A 341 -9.18 22.44 -10.64
CA THR A 341 -10.56 22.76 -11.01
C THR A 341 -11.47 21.63 -10.55
N VAL A 342 -12.55 21.98 -9.90
CA VAL A 342 -13.64 21.06 -9.52
C VAL A 342 -14.76 21.23 -10.52
N SER A 343 -15.20 20.14 -11.15
CA SER A 343 -16.34 20.13 -12.05
C SER A 343 -17.36 19.06 -11.65
N SER A 344 -18.65 19.37 -11.84
CA SER A 344 -19.75 18.41 -11.66
C SER A 344 -20.65 18.43 -12.88
N LYS A 345 -21.01 17.26 -13.39
CA LYS A 345 -21.78 17.08 -14.62
C LYS A 345 -21.17 17.84 -15.81
N GLY A 346 -19.82 17.92 -15.85
CA GLY A 346 -19.09 18.61 -16.90
C GLY A 346 -19.03 20.14 -16.79
N VAL A 347 -19.56 20.74 -15.71
CA VAL A 347 -19.53 22.19 -15.47
C VAL A 347 -18.53 22.50 -14.34
N ASP A 348 -17.64 23.45 -14.58
CA ASP A 348 -16.70 23.91 -13.56
C ASP A 348 -17.46 24.67 -12.45
N ILE A 349 -17.33 24.20 -11.22
CA ILE A 349 -18.03 24.73 -10.05
C ILE A 349 -17.12 25.43 -9.04
N ALA A 350 -15.82 25.11 -9.01
CA ALA A 350 -14.87 25.72 -8.10
C ALA A 350 -13.42 25.57 -8.57
N THR A 351 -12.55 26.43 -8.06
CA THR A 351 -11.09 26.28 -8.15
C THR A 351 -10.52 26.16 -6.74
N LEU A 352 -9.68 25.15 -6.51
CA LEU A 352 -9.02 24.88 -5.26
C LEU A 352 -7.52 25.22 -5.36
N GLY A 353 -6.93 25.69 -4.28
CA GLY A 353 -5.51 26.01 -4.18
C GLY A 353 -4.89 25.55 -2.86
N PRO A 354 -3.64 25.95 -2.56
CA PRO A 354 -2.94 25.54 -1.34
C PRO A 354 -3.78 25.82 -0.08
N GLY A 355 -3.83 24.82 0.82
CA GLY A 355 -4.66 24.85 2.03
C GLY A 355 -6.11 24.39 1.83
N ASN A 356 -6.56 24.19 0.61
CA ASN A 356 -7.84 23.51 0.33
C ASN A 356 -7.65 21.98 0.34
N TYR A 357 -8.78 21.29 0.47
CA TYR A 357 -8.85 19.83 0.47
C TYR A 357 -10.07 19.36 -0.32
N PHE A 358 -10.06 18.09 -0.75
CA PHE A 358 -11.15 17.47 -1.48
C PHE A 358 -11.14 15.93 -1.31
N GLY A 359 -12.25 15.31 -1.69
CA GLY A 359 -12.40 13.85 -1.67
C GLY A 359 -12.95 13.30 -0.34
N GLU A 360 -13.27 14.15 0.64
CA GLU A 360 -13.78 13.77 1.96
C GLU A 360 -15.19 13.17 1.91
N VAL A 361 -16.06 13.65 1.02
CA VAL A 361 -17.49 13.26 0.98
C VAL A 361 -17.61 11.74 0.81
N ALA A 362 -16.98 11.19 -0.23
CA ALA A 362 -17.00 9.76 -0.50
C ALA A 362 -16.37 8.90 0.62
N LEU A 363 -15.52 9.49 1.46
CA LEU A 363 -14.93 8.80 2.62
C LEU A 363 -15.85 8.81 3.85
N ILE A 364 -16.78 9.75 3.91
CA ILE A 364 -17.71 9.90 5.06
C ILE A 364 -18.94 9.03 4.85
N ASP A 365 -19.55 9.11 3.68
CA ASP A 365 -20.81 8.41 3.38
C ASP A 365 -20.63 7.07 2.67
N GLY A 366 -19.39 6.74 2.25
CA GLY A 366 -19.10 5.51 1.49
C GLY A 366 -19.69 5.53 0.07
N GLY A 367 -20.15 6.67 -0.39
CA GLY A 367 -20.75 6.88 -1.71
C GLY A 367 -19.72 7.14 -2.82
N PRO A 368 -20.18 7.37 -4.05
CA PRO A 368 -19.34 7.75 -5.17
C PRO A 368 -18.80 9.19 -5.01
N ARG A 369 -17.75 9.53 -5.76
CA ARG A 369 -17.23 10.89 -5.84
C ARG A 369 -18.31 11.86 -6.32
N SER A 370 -18.51 12.95 -5.59
CA SER A 370 -19.52 13.97 -5.89
C SER A 370 -19.13 14.93 -7.01
N ALA A 371 -17.86 14.95 -7.40
CA ALA A 371 -17.33 15.84 -8.44
C ALA A 371 -16.03 15.27 -9.03
N THR A 372 -15.68 15.75 -10.23
CA THR A 372 -14.37 15.55 -10.86
C THR A 372 -13.42 16.67 -10.42
N VAL A 373 -12.18 16.33 -10.10
CA VAL A 373 -11.11 17.30 -9.79
C VAL A 373 -9.95 17.09 -10.74
N THR A 374 -9.59 18.16 -11.47
CA THR A 374 -8.51 18.16 -12.48
C THR A 374 -7.45 19.18 -12.12
N ALA A 375 -6.17 18.84 -12.27
CA ALA A 375 -5.06 19.75 -12.04
C ALA A 375 -5.07 20.89 -13.07
N ALA A 376 -5.39 22.12 -12.65
CA ALA A 376 -5.37 23.30 -13.51
C ALA A 376 -3.95 23.82 -13.79
N THR A 377 -3.01 23.53 -12.91
CA THR A 377 -1.57 23.74 -13.04
C THR A 377 -0.83 22.47 -12.64
N ASP A 378 0.51 22.41 -12.72
CA ASP A 378 1.25 21.39 -11.99
C ASP A 378 0.84 21.47 -10.52
N LEU A 379 0.38 20.35 -9.95
CA LEU A 379 -0.30 20.26 -8.67
C LEU A 379 0.42 19.25 -7.78
N VAL A 380 0.58 19.59 -6.51
CA VAL A 380 1.06 18.64 -5.51
C VAL A 380 0.05 18.59 -4.37
N CYS A 381 -0.39 17.37 -4.09
CA CYS A 381 -1.29 17.06 -2.99
C CYS A 381 -0.61 16.14 -1.98
N TYR A 382 -1.07 16.19 -0.74
CA TYR A 382 -0.87 15.14 0.25
C TYR A 382 -2.15 14.32 0.37
N GLY A 383 -2.03 13.00 0.15
CA GLY A 383 -3.15 12.07 0.24
C GLY A 383 -3.19 11.34 1.58
N LEU A 384 -4.39 11.17 2.13
CA LEU A 384 -4.71 10.24 3.20
C LEU A 384 -5.69 9.19 2.65
N THR A 385 -5.45 7.91 2.93
CA THR A 385 -6.42 6.87 2.58
C THR A 385 -7.62 6.90 3.54
N PHE A 386 -8.71 6.22 3.17
CA PHE A 386 -9.89 6.05 4.05
C PHE A 386 -9.51 5.54 5.45
N TRP A 387 -8.56 4.63 5.56
CA TRP A 387 -8.11 4.00 6.83
C TRP A 387 -7.30 4.90 7.71
N GLU A 388 -6.58 5.82 7.13
CA GLU A 388 -5.86 6.84 7.85
C GLU A 388 -6.81 7.98 8.25
N PHE A 389 -7.74 8.33 7.35
CA PHE A 389 -8.69 9.43 7.55
C PHE A 389 -9.79 9.09 8.56
N ARG A 390 -10.44 7.92 8.41
CA ARG A 390 -11.59 7.55 9.26
C ARG A 390 -11.23 7.44 10.75
N PRO A 391 -10.18 6.70 11.19
CA PRO A 391 -9.79 6.68 12.60
C PRO A 391 -9.35 8.04 13.12
N LEU A 392 -8.77 8.89 12.27
CA LEU A 392 -8.40 10.25 12.60
C LEU A 392 -9.64 11.09 12.96
N VAL A 393 -10.70 10.99 12.16
CA VAL A 393 -11.97 11.70 12.40
C VAL A 393 -12.69 11.11 13.62
N GLU A 394 -12.78 9.78 13.74
CA GLU A 394 -13.49 9.11 14.86
C GLU A 394 -12.83 9.37 16.22
N ARG A 395 -11.50 9.50 16.26
CA ARG A 395 -10.75 9.71 17.50
C ARG A 395 -10.55 11.18 17.86
N ASN A 396 -10.86 12.10 16.94
CA ASN A 396 -10.64 13.54 17.15
C ASN A 396 -11.93 14.34 16.92
N GLY A 397 -12.68 14.56 18.00
CA GLY A 397 -13.96 15.28 17.96
C GLY A 397 -13.85 16.70 17.38
N THR A 398 -12.70 17.37 17.51
CA THR A 398 -12.47 18.69 16.91
C THR A 398 -12.43 18.61 15.38
N ILE A 399 -11.73 17.60 14.82
CA ILE A 399 -11.70 17.37 13.37
C ILE A 399 -13.09 17.00 12.86
N ALA A 400 -13.77 16.07 13.54
CA ALA A 400 -15.13 15.65 13.20
C ALA A 400 -16.09 16.86 13.17
N TRP A 401 -16.05 17.73 14.20
CA TRP A 401 -16.89 18.90 14.28
C TRP A 401 -16.62 19.91 13.15
N ARG A 402 -15.36 20.19 12.84
CA ARG A 402 -14.98 21.07 11.73
C ARG A 402 -15.39 20.52 10.37
N LEU A 403 -15.28 19.20 10.21
CA LEU A 403 -15.74 18.52 8.99
C LEU A 403 -17.25 18.70 8.81
N LEU A 404 -18.06 18.52 9.89
CA LEU A 404 -19.50 18.79 9.88
C LEU A 404 -19.82 20.24 9.55
N GLN A 405 -19.06 21.20 10.11
CA GLN A 405 -19.23 22.62 9.78
C GLN A 405 -18.92 22.93 8.32
N ALA A 406 -17.85 22.33 7.75
CA ALA A 406 -17.49 22.51 6.35
C ALA A 406 -18.56 21.96 5.41
N LEU A 407 -19.11 20.77 5.71
CA LEU A 407 -20.22 20.16 4.97
C LEU A 407 -21.49 21.01 5.07
N ALA A 408 -21.83 21.50 6.26
CA ALA A 408 -22.99 22.38 6.45
C ALA A 408 -22.87 23.70 5.66
N LYS A 409 -21.66 24.28 5.60
CA LYS A 409 -21.39 25.47 4.77
C LYS A 409 -21.63 25.18 3.28
N ARG A 410 -21.16 24.03 2.77
CA ARG A 410 -21.37 23.63 1.37
C ARG A 410 -22.84 23.42 1.02
N LEU A 411 -23.61 22.81 1.93
CA LEU A 411 -25.07 22.64 1.75
C LEU A 411 -25.84 23.97 1.71
N ARG A 412 -25.34 25.01 2.35
CA ARG A 412 -25.95 26.34 2.37
C ARG A 412 -25.51 27.24 1.21
N SER A 413 -24.42 26.90 0.53
CA SER A 413 -23.96 27.63 -0.64
C SER A 413 -24.79 27.12 -1.83
N PRO A 414 -25.67 27.95 -2.44
CA PRO A 414 -26.46 27.48 -3.57
C PRO A 414 -25.51 27.12 -4.71
N SER A 415 -25.61 25.86 -5.19
CA SER A 415 -25.02 25.46 -6.46
C SER A 415 -25.58 26.42 -7.51
N ALA A 416 -24.72 27.12 -8.21
CA ALA A 416 -25.15 27.99 -9.30
C ALA A 416 -25.87 27.10 -10.33
N GLY A 417 -27.23 27.06 -10.27
CA GLY A 417 -28.01 26.29 -11.24
C GLY A 417 -29.40 25.82 -10.86
N GLU A 418 -29.79 25.79 -9.57
CA GLU A 418 -31.16 25.43 -9.21
C GLU A 418 -31.87 26.59 -8.53
N LYS A 419 -32.56 27.42 -9.31
CA LYS A 419 -33.70 28.22 -8.83
C LYS A 419 -34.85 27.24 -8.58
N ILE A 420 -35.12 26.98 -7.29
CA ILE A 420 -36.35 26.31 -6.87
C ILE A 420 -37.49 27.28 -7.16
N HIS A 421 -38.36 26.89 -8.07
CA HIS A 421 -39.72 27.42 -8.21
C HIS A 421 -40.64 26.63 -7.29
#